data_1b390996ce4b6aca5a2c25ab15e92d05
#
_entry.id   1b390996ce4b6aca5a2c25ab15e92d05
#
_cell.length_a   1.000
_cell.length_b   1.000
_cell.length_c   1.000
_cell.angle_alpha   90.00
_cell.angle_beta   90.00
_cell.angle_gamma   90.00
#
_symmetry.space_group_name_H-M   'P 1'
#
loop_
_entity.id
_entity.type
_entity.pdbx_description
1 polymer ?
#
loop_
_entity_poly.entity_id
_entity_poly.type
_entity_poly.pdbx_seq_one_letter_code
_entity_poly.pdbx_strand_id
1 'polypeptide(L)'
;MAFAPETIKLLRAAKELVKKIPADAVLILADGPMEWDKVLEELSGTRILVAARHEDDFVRIKDHPDLTLIEIESGPTPIQERMSLALLEAVRSEKLRQGAEVVVLYNGIEVGEEKPDMIDTLSLIKLGEHLEKLSAQDLRRLDTQVPLETLRAVVDLATEIGREGREGHPIGTMFVVGDTRKVMGLSRPMNFNPFRGYSDEERDVRNLAVREQIKDIAKLEGAIIIRRDGVAVAACRRIEASYSGFTLSMGLGTRHASAAAISKSTKAIAVTVSQSSGTVRVFQNGEVMLHIEPFARPMTWGKFRMDALEDKKS
;
A
#
# COMPACT_ATOMS: atom_id res chain seq x y z
N MET A 1 -34.87 -6.68 9.83
CA MET A 1 -34.48 -6.37 11.22
C MET A 1 -34.41 -4.86 11.34
N ALA A 2 -34.96 -4.26 12.42
CA ALA A 2 -34.93 -2.80 12.57
C ALA A 2 -33.53 -2.35 12.97
N PHE A 3 -33.02 -1.28 12.36
CA PHE A 3 -31.78 -0.64 12.76
C PHE A 3 -31.78 -0.32 14.25
N ALA A 4 -30.66 -0.56 14.89
CA ALA A 4 -30.46 -0.07 16.26
C ALA A 4 -30.56 1.46 16.29
N PRO A 5 -31.18 2.06 17.31
CA PRO A 5 -31.26 3.51 17.45
C PRO A 5 -29.91 4.22 17.37
N GLU A 6 -28.84 3.54 17.79
CA GLU A 6 -27.46 4.02 17.75
C GLU A 6 -26.95 4.17 16.31
N THR A 7 -27.23 3.22 15.44
CA THR A 7 -26.86 3.27 14.01
C THR A 7 -27.47 4.48 13.31
N ILE A 8 -28.76 4.77 13.57
CA ILE A 8 -29.43 5.94 13.02
C ILE A 8 -28.77 7.25 13.48
N LYS A 9 -28.39 7.34 14.74
CA LYS A 9 -27.68 8.51 15.29
C LYS A 9 -26.33 8.71 14.62
N LEU A 10 -25.59 7.61 14.34
CA LEU A 10 -24.31 7.67 13.64
C LEU A 10 -24.45 8.07 12.17
N LEU A 11 -25.47 7.58 11.47
CA LEU A 11 -25.77 8.00 10.10
C LEU A 11 -26.06 9.51 10.02
N ARG A 12 -26.87 10.01 10.96
CA ARG A 12 -27.14 11.46 11.07
C ARG A 12 -25.89 12.27 11.40
N ALA A 13 -25.08 11.78 12.33
CA ALA A 13 -23.81 12.41 12.67
C ALA A 13 -22.85 12.44 11.49
N ALA A 14 -22.76 11.36 10.71
CA ALA A 14 -21.97 11.31 9.50
C ALA A 14 -22.42 12.34 8.45
N LYS A 15 -23.74 12.45 8.21
CA LYS A 15 -24.33 13.45 7.31
C LYS A 15 -24.00 14.88 7.73
N GLU A 16 -24.16 15.20 9.01
CA GLU A 16 -23.80 16.52 9.54
C GLU A 16 -22.31 16.80 9.47
N LEU A 17 -21.48 15.79 9.67
CA LEU A 17 -20.03 15.91 9.55
C LEU A 17 -19.60 16.22 8.13
N VAL A 18 -20.13 15.50 7.13
CA VAL A 18 -19.88 15.74 5.70
C VAL A 18 -20.26 17.14 5.26
N LYS A 19 -21.33 17.72 5.84
CA LYS A 19 -21.72 19.10 5.55
C LYS A 19 -20.78 20.15 6.13
N LYS A 20 -20.20 19.85 7.31
CA LYS A 20 -19.33 20.80 8.05
C LYS A 20 -17.86 20.70 7.64
N ILE A 21 -17.44 19.54 7.19
CA ILE A 21 -16.10 19.26 6.71
C ILE A 21 -16.21 18.95 5.22
N PRO A 22 -15.29 19.40 4.35
CA PRO A 22 -15.35 19.12 2.91
C PRO A 22 -14.98 17.64 2.63
N ALA A 23 -15.75 16.71 3.24
CA ALA A 23 -15.56 15.28 3.02
C ALA A 23 -16.09 14.88 1.63
N ASP A 24 -15.31 14.08 0.92
CA ASP A 24 -15.61 13.67 -0.45
C ASP A 24 -16.67 12.57 -0.53
N ALA A 25 -16.81 11.75 0.52
CA ALA A 25 -17.78 10.66 0.60
C ALA A 25 -17.96 10.12 2.04
N VAL A 26 -19.04 9.34 2.22
CA VAL A 26 -19.21 8.41 3.35
C VAL A 26 -18.90 7.01 2.87
N LEU A 27 -17.97 6.31 3.51
CA LEU A 27 -17.68 4.90 3.27
C LEU A 27 -18.35 4.06 4.36
N ILE A 28 -19.12 3.07 3.96
CA ILE A 28 -19.74 2.10 4.87
C ILE A 28 -19.07 0.74 4.65
N LEU A 29 -18.50 0.17 5.72
CA LEU A 29 -18.03 -1.20 5.71
C LEU A 29 -19.20 -2.09 6.15
N ALA A 30 -19.80 -2.79 5.19
CA ALA A 30 -20.95 -3.65 5.43
C ALA A 30 -20.49 -5.12 5.57
N ASP A 31 -20.86 -5.74 6.70
CA ASP A 31 -20.55 -7.13 7.01
C ASP A 31 -21.73 -8.08 6.79
N GLY A 32 -22.90 -7.54 6.42
CA GLY A 32 -24.10 -8.30 6.22
C GLY A 32 -25.28 -7.47 5.69
N PRO A 33 -26.48 -8.06 5.65
CA PRO A 33 -27.66 -7.41 5.10
C PRO A 33 -28.10 -6.24 5.95
N MET A 34 -28.13 -5.03 5.38
CA MET A 34 -28.57 -3.80 5.99
C MET A 34 -29.93 -3.34 5.46
N GLU A 35 -30.63 -2.49 6.24
CA GLU A 35 -31.83 -1.77 5.77
C GLU A 35 -31.42 -0.56 4.91
N TRP A 36 -31.00 -0.83 3.68
CA TRP A 36 -30.42 0.18 2.78
C TRP A 36 -31.37 1.36 2.51
N ASP A 37 -32.67 1.14 2.44
CA ASP A 37 -33.66 2.21 2.24
C ASP A 37 -33.54 3.29 3.32
N LYS A 38 -33.32 2.88 4.57
CA LYS A 38 -33.10 3.81 5.69
C LYS A 38 -31.74 4.48 5.63
N VAL A 39 -30.69 3.75 5.23
CA VAL A 39 -29.35 4.33 5.06
C VAL A 39 -29.40 5.43 4.01
N LEU A 40 -30.02 5.17 2.86
CA LEU A 40 -30.18 6.12 1.77
C LEU A 40 -31.02 7.31 2.17
N GLU A 41 -32.09 7.12 2.94
CA GLU A 41 -32.93 8.21 3.48
C GLU A 41 -32.10 9.12 4.42
N GLU A 42 -31.43 8.52 5.42
CA GLU A 42 -30.65 9.27 6.40
C GLU A 42 -29.43 9.97 5.81
N LEU A 43 -28.77 9.37 4.81
CA LEU A 43 -27.61 9.94 4.11
C LEU A 43 -27.95 10.62 2.79
N SER A 44 -29.25 10.93 2.55
CA SER A 44 -29.70 11.53 1.29
C SER A 44 -28.92 12.80 0.93
N GLY A 45 -28.51 12.91 -0.34
CA GLY A 45 -27.68 14.00 -0.86
C GLY A 45 -26.20 13.91 -0.47
N THR A 46 -25.75 12.75 0.01
CA THR A 46 -24.35 12.47 0.31
C THR A 46 -23.85 11.33 -0.59
N ARG A 47 -22.65 11.46 -1.11
CA ARG A 47 -22.02 10.38 -1.89
C ARG A 47 -21.66 9.22 -0.96
N ILE A 48 -22.22 8.04 -1.22
CA ILE A 48 -22.06 6.85 -0.38
C ILE A 48 -21.23 5.82 -1.14
N LEU A 49 -20.15 5.37 -0.51
CA LEU A 49 -19.36 4.22 -0.93
C LEU A 49 -19.68 3.06 0.02
N VAL A 50 -19.92 1.88 -0.51
CA VAL A 50 -20.18 0.68 0.28
C VAL A 50 -19.12 -0.35 -0.04
N ALA A 51 -18.36 -0.75 0.95
CA ALA A 51 -17.40 -1.82 0.82
C ALA A 51 -18.03 -3.13 1.30
N ALA A 52 -18.07 -4.12 0.42
CA ALA A 52 -18.70 -5.40 0.64
C ALA A 52 -17.89 -6.56 0.08
N ARG A 53 -18.14 -7.77 0.61
CA ARG A 53 -17.48 -9.00 0.16
C ARG A 53 -18.13 -9.63 -1.06
N HIS A 54 -19.45 -9.51 -1.20
CA HIS A 54 -20.21 -10.11 -2.28
C HIS A 54 -21.19 -9.12 -2.89
N GLU A 55 -21.24 -9.06 -4.21
CA GLU A 55 -22.22 -8.23 -4.94
C GLU A 55 -23.67 -8.62 -4.64
N ASP A 56 -23.92 -9.89 -4.36
CA ASP A 56 -25.27 -10.44 -4.18
C ASP A 56 -26.02 -9.81 -2.98
N ASP A 57 -25.29 -9.33 -1.96
CA ASP A 57 -25.86 -8.67 -0.79
C ASP A 57 -26.43 -7.27 -1.12
N PHE A 58 -26.13 -6.76 -2.32
CA PHE A 58 -26.40 -5.38 -2.72
C PHE A 58 -27.25 -5.25 -3.98
N VAL A 59 -27.75 -6.35 -4.53
CA VAL A 59 -28.50 -6.38 -5.79
C VAL A 59 -29.65 -5.34 -5.84
N ARG A 60 -30.27 -5.04 -4.70
CA ARG A 60 -31.39 -4.09 -4.60
C ARG A 60 -30.99 -2.62 -4.69
N ILE A 61 -29.73 -2.29 -4.44
CA ILE A 61 -29.25 -0.90 -4.32
C ILE A 61 -28.14 -0.56 -5.32
N LYS A 62 -27.71 -1.52 -6.12
CA LYS A 62 -26.61 -1.39 -7.08
C LYS A 62 -26.80 -0.22 -8.06
N ASP A 63 -28.05 0.07 -8.43
CA ASP A 63 -28.38 1.09 -9.41
C ASP A 63 -28.75 2.46 -8.76
N HIS A 64 -28.58 2.63 -7.45
CA HIS A 64 -28.89 3.89 -6.80
C HIS A 64 -27.86 4.96 -7.16
N PRO A 65 -28.25 6.16 -7.61
CA PRO A 65 -27.33 7.18 -8.15
C PRO A 65 -26.30 7.69 -7.13
N ASP A 66 -26.65 7.71 -5.85
CA ASP A 66 -25.77 8.21 -4.78
C ASP A 66 -24.89 7.14 -4.16
N LEU A 67 -25.02 5.88 -4.60
CA LEU A 67 -24.33 4.73 -4.05
C LEU A 67 -23.32 4.17 -5.03
N THR A 68 -22.13 3.87 -4.54
CA THR A 68 -21.07 3.24 -5.32
C THR A 68 -20.53 2.03 -4.56
N LEU A 69 -20.63 0.85 -5.17
CA LEU A 69 -20.10 -0.38 -4.59
C LEU A 69 -18.58 -0.47 -4.79
N ILE A 70 -17.89 -0.92 -3.75
CA ILE A 70 -16.46 -1.23 -3.73
C ILE A 70 -16.33 -2.68 -3.31
N GLU A 71 -15.89 -3.53 -4.23
CA GLU A 71 -15.65 -4.94 -3.97
C GLU A 71 -14.31 -5.11 -3.27
N ILE A 72 -14.32 -5.81 -2.14
CA ILE A 72 -13.11 -6.17 -1.40
C ILE A 72 -13.02 -7.68 -1.27
N GLU A 73 -12.03 -8.27 -1.94
CA GLU A 73 -11.67 -9.66 -1.74
C GLU A 73 -10.94 -9.81 -0.41
N SER A 74 -11.64 -10.01 0.68
CA SER A 74 -11.01 -10.28 1.98
C SER A 74 -11.66 -11.46 2.67
N GLY A 75 -10.81 -12.36 3.17
CA GLY A 75 -11.21 -13.36 4.15
C GLY A 75 -11.60 -12.72 5.49
N PRO A 76 -11.73 -13.47 6.58
CA PRO A 76 -11.92 -12.93 7.93
C PRO A 76 -10.66 -12.16 8.34
N THR A 77 -10.66 -10.84 8.11
CA THR A 77 -9.55 -9.92 8.40
C THR A 77 -10.00 -8.86 9.40
N PRO A 78 -9.09 -8.33 10.24
CA PRO A 78 -9.40 -7.25 11.17
C PRO A 78 -10.01 -6.05 10.47
N ILE A 79 -10.92 -5.36 11.15
CA ILE A 79 -11.66 -4.21 10.59
C ILE A 79 -10.75 -3.12 10.03
N GLN A 80 -9.60 -2.88 10.64
CA GLN A 80 -8.62 -1.90 10.17
C GLN A 80 -8.01 -2.27 8.82
N GLU A 81 -7.75 -3.55 8.60
CA GLU A 81 -7.23 -4.05 7.33
C GLU A 81 -8.29 -3.96 6.24
N ARG A 82 -9.53 -4.34 6.55
CA ARG A 82 -10.68 -4.21 5.63
C ARG A 82 -10.94 -2.76 5.24
N MET A 83 -10.88 -1.85 6.21
CA MET A 83 -11.01 -0.40 5.97
C MET A 83 -9.90 0.10 5.04
N SER A 84 -8.66 -0.32 5.27
CA SER A 84 -7.53 0.02 4.42
C SER A 84 -7.71 -0.51 2.99
N LEU A 85 -8.11 -1.78 2.84
CA LEU A 85 -8.39 -2.38 1.53
C LEU A 85 -9.54 -1.66 0.79
N ALA A 86 -10.61 -1.31 1.48
CA ALA A 86 -11.75 -0.60 0.90
C ALA A 86 -11.35 0.80 0.40
N LEU A 87 -10.59 1.55 1.19
CA LEU A 87 -10.09 2.87 0.82
C LEU A 87 -9.09 2.79 -0.35
N LEU A 88 -8.22 1.78 -0.33
CA LEU A 88 -7.28 1.48 -1.41
C LEU A 88 -8.03 1.20 -2.72
N GLU A 89 -9.01 0.30 -2.68
CA GLU A 89 -9.79 -0.06 -3.85
C GLU A 89 -10.61 1.12 -4.38
N ALA A 90 -11.15 1.95 -3.49
CA ALA A 90 -11.88 3.16 -3.86
C ALA A 90 -10.99 4.16 -4.64
N VAL A 91 -9.72 4.28 -4.26
CA VAL A 91 -8.76 5.12 -4.99
C VAL A 91 -8.31 4.44 -6.27
N ARG A 92 -8.03 3.13 -6.25
CA ARG A 92 -7.63 2.36 -7.42
C ARG A 92 -8.68 2.39 -8.53
N SER A 93 -9.96 2.28 -8.15
CA SER A 93 -11.11 2.35 -9.08
C SER A 93 -11.55 3.77 -9.41
N GLU A 94 -10.74 4.80 -9.11
CA GLU A 94 -11.00 6.23 -9.34
C GLU A 94 -12.30 6.76 -8.68
N LYS A 95 -12.82 6.03 -7.72
CA LYS A 95 -14.01 6.42 -6.96
C LYS A 95 -13.69 7.40 -5.84
N LEU A 96 -12.43 7.51 -5.43
CA LEU A 96 -11.91 8.55 -4.54
C LEU A 96 -10.62 9.11 -5.12
N ARG A 97 -10.39 10.42 -4.93
CA ARG A 97 -9.12 11.06 -5.28
C ARG A 97 -8.08 10.82 -4.19
N GLN A 98 -6.81 10.89 -4.56
CA GLN A 98 -5.72 10.94 -3.57
C GLN A 98 -5.88 12.19 -2.70
N GLY A 99 -5.77 12.04 -1.39
CA GLY A 99 -5.98 13.13 -0.43
C GLY A 99 -7.43 13.42 -0.10
N ALA A 100 -8.38 12.59 -0.56
CA ALA A 100 -9.79 12.71 -0.19
C ALA A 100 -9.99 12.60 1.33
N GLU A 101 -10.95 13.36 1.86
CA GLU A 101 -11.45 13.20 3.22
C GLU A 101 -12.70 12.33 3.20
N VAL A 102 -12.70 11.27 3.98
CA VAL A 102 -13.77 10.25 3.98
C VAL A 102 -14.26 10.03 5.39
N VAL A 103 -15.57 10.08 5.57
CA VAL A 103 -16.23 9.63 6.80
C VAL A 103 -16.47 8.13 6.68
N VAL A 104 -15.89 7.33 7.57
CA VAL A 104 -16.02 5.87 7.55
C VAL A 104 -16.94 5.42 8.68
N LEU A 105 -17.95 4.62 8.32
CA LEU A 105 -18.90 4.00 9.23
C LEU A 105 -18.66 2.48 9.24
N TYR A 106 -18.50 1.90 10.41
CA TYR A 106 -18.20 0.47 10.54
C TYR A 106 -18.62 -0.08 11.89
N ASN A 107 -18.60 -1.41 12.04
CA ASN A 107 -18.69 -2.09 13.30
C ASN A 107 -17.29 -2.19 13.92
N GLY A 108 -17.02 -1.45 14.99
CA GLY A 108 -15.70 -1.40 15.65
C GLY A 108 -15.55 -2.38 16.81
N ILE A 109 -16.65 -2.93 17.31
CA ILE A 109 -16.64 -3.88 18.42
C ILE A 109 -17.06 -5.26 17.90
N GLU A 110 -16.10 -6.15 17.73
CA GLU A 110 -16.37 -7.57 17.47
C GLU A 110 -16.97 -8.21 18.72
N VAL A 111 -18.28 -8.15 18.87
CA VAL A 111 -19.00 -8.84 19.93
C VAL A 111 -19.61 -10.11 19.37
N GLY A 112 -18.91 -11.24 19.50
CA GLY A 112 -19.38 -12.62 19.34
C GLY A 112 -20.39 -12.89 18.23
N GLU A 113 -20.40 -14.09 17.65
CA GLU A 113 -21.10 -14.55 16.45
C GLU A 113 -22.63 -14.35 16.39
N GLU A 114 -23.28 -13.78 17.39
CA GLU A 114 -24.75 -13.74 17.51
C GLU A 114 -25.43 -12.36 17.46
N LYS A 115 -24.71 -11.27 17.18
CA LYS A 115 -25.36 -9.97 17.06
C LYS A 115 -25.39 -9.48 15.61
N PRO A 116 -26.57 -8.94 15.16
CA PRO A 116 -26.69 -8.39 13.82
C PRO A 116 -25.69 -7.24 13.63
N ASP A 117 -25.15 -7.14 12.42
CA ASP A 117 -24.21 -6.12 12.02
C ASP A 117 -24.72 -4.72 12.30
N MET A 118 -24.18 -4.11 13.33
CA MET A 118 -24.52 -2.76 13.77
C MET A 118 -23.35 -1.84 13.43
N ILE A 119 -23.66 -0.71 12.82
CA ILE A 119 -22.69 0.39 12.76
C ILE A 119 -22.66 1.05 14.14
N ASP A 120 -21.54 0.97 14.83
CA ASP A 120 -21.31 1.53 16.16
C ASP A 120 -20.16 2.54 16.20
N THR A 121 -19.41 2.65 15.13
CA THR A 121 -18.20 3.48 15.06
C THR A 121 -18.20 4.38 13.82
N LEU A 122 -17.74 5.63 14.03
CA LEU A 122 -17.51 6.62 12.99
C LEU A 122 -16.07 7.11 13.08
N SER A 123 -15.37 7.14 11.93
CA SER A 123 -14.03 7.70 11.82
C SER A 123 -13.93 8.69 10.66
N LEU A 124 -13.17 9.77 10.84
CA LEU A 124 -12.80 10.69 9.78
C LEU A 124 -11.38 10.35 9.30
N ILE A 125 -11.23 10.07 8.02
CA ILE A 125 -9.97 9.66 7.42
C ILE A 125 -9.62 10.61 6.28
N LYS A 126 -8.41 11.19 6.34
CA LYS A 126 -7.79 11.91 5.26
C LYS A 126 -6.76 11.00 4.60
N LEU A 127 -7.06 10.56 3.38
CA LEU A 127 -6.34 9.47 2.72
C LEU A 127 -4.82 9.69 2.63
N GLY A 128 -4.37 10.88 2.21
CA GLY A 128 -2.94 11.17 2.09
C GLY A 128 -2.20 11.12 3.44
N GLU A 129 -2.74 11.79 4.46
CA GLU A 129 -2.10 11.88 5.77
C GLU A 129 -2.21 10.57 6.58
N HIS A 130 -3.29 9.80 6.36
CA HIS A 130 -3.51 8.55 7.09
C HIS A 130 -2.53 7.46 6.66
N LEU A 131 -2.31 7.31 5.37
CA LEU A 131 -1.36 6.34 4.81
C LEU A 131 0.08 6.67 5.20
N GLU A 132 0.46 7.96 5.18
CA GLU A 132 1.76 8.42 5.66
C GLU A 132 1.95 8.21 7.17
N LYS A 133 0.90 8.42 7.98
CA LYS A 133 0.96 8.22 9.43
C LYS A 133 1.06 6.75 9.82
N LEU A 134 0.34 5.87 9.13
CA LEU A 134 0.40 4.42 9.37
C LEU A 134 1.81 3.90 9.12
N SER A 135 2.39 4.22 7.96
CA SER A 135 3.75 3.76 7.64
C SER A 135 4.80 4.32 8.61
N ALA A 136 4.65 5.57 9.08
CA ALA A 136 5.57 6.15 10.06
C ALA A 136 5.45 5.53 11.45
N GLN A 137 4.25 5.16 11.89
CA GLN A 137 4.04 4.47 13.16
C GLN A 137 4.58 3.05 13.11
N ASP A 138 4.37 2.35 12.00
CA ASP A 138 4.84 0.98 11.82
C ASP A 138 6.36 0.92 11.71
N LEU A 139 6.97 1.88 11.03
CA LEU A 139 8.44 2.00 10.99
C LEU A 139 9.06 2.29 12.38
N ARG A 140 8.35 2.97 13.28
CA ARG A 140 8.80 3.20 14.67
C ARG A 140 8.80 1.93 15.52
N ARG A 141 8.02 0.91 15.15
CA ARG A 141 7.99 -0.38 15.85
C ARG A 141 9.19 -1.27 15.52
N LEU A 142 9.97 -0.91 14.48
CA LEU A 142 11.16 -1.66 14.14
C LEU A 142 12.24 -1.45 15.21
N ASP A 143 12.73 -2.54 15.79
CA ASP A 143 13.88 -2.51 16.72
C ASP A 143 15.18 -2.40 15.91
N THR A 144 15.55 -1.18 15.56
CA THR A 144 16.68 -0.92 14.68
C THR A 144 17.50 0.29 15.12
N GLN A 145 18.79 0.26 14.80
CA GLN A 145 19.70 1.40 14.97
C GLN A 145 19.68 2.37 13.77
N VAL A 146 18.88 2.09 12.76
CA VAL A 146 18.71 2.98 11.59
C VAL A 146 17.78 4.12 11.96
N PRO A 147 18.15 5.38 11.75
CA PRO A 147 17.27 6.51 11.99
C PRO A 147 15.97 6.41 11.20
N LEU A 148 14.86 6.83 11.83
CA LEU A 148 13.53 6.78 11.22
C LEU A 148 13.45 7.54 9.89
N GLU A 149 14.11 8.67 9.80
CA GLU A 149 14.19 9.47 8.56
C GLU A 149 14.84 8.73 7.40
N THR A 150 15.91 7.95 7.68
CA THR A 150 16.56 7.11 6.67
C THR A 150 15.65 5.97 6.22
N LEU A 151 15.00 5.28 7.17
CA LEU A 151 14.05 4.22 6.85
C LEU A 151 12.89 4.74 6.02
N ARG A 152 12.34 5.90 6.40
CA ARG A 152 11.26 6.55 5.67
C ARG A 152 11.71 6.88 4.25
N ALA A 153 12.87 7.52 4.08
CA ALA A 153 13.38 7.88 2.76
C ALA A 153 13.54 6.66 1.84
N VAL A 154 14.02 5.53 2.38
CA VAL A 154 14.18 4.29 1.61
C VAL A 154 12.83 3.63 1.29
N VAL A 155 11.90 3.61 2.24
CA VAL A 155 10.55 3.05 2.01
C VAL A 155 9.77 3.89 1.01
N ASP A 156 9.85 5.23 1.11
CA ASP A 156 9.24 6.16 0.15
C ASP A 156 9.82 5.95 -1.26
N LEU A 157 11.15 5.85 -1.37
CA LEU A 157 11.83 5.55 -2.65
C LEU A 157 11.40 4.19 -3.21
N ALA A 158 11.32 3.15 -2.38
CA ALA A 158 10.84 1.83 -2.78
C ALA A 158 9.39 1.87 -3.27
N THR A 159 8.53 2.64 -2.59
CA THR A 159 7.12 2.83 -2.95
C THR A 159 6.97 3.59 -4.27
N GLU A 160 7.79 4.63 -4.48
CA GLU A 160 7.84 5.35 -5.76
C GLU A 160 8.25 4.40 -6.90
N ILE A 161 9.31 3.60 -6.71
CA ILE A 161 9.74 2.60 -7.71
C ILE A 161 8.63 1.58 -7.99
N GLY A 162 7.96 1.08 -6.94
CA GLY A 162 6.87 0.13 -7.09
C GLY A 162 5.67 0.69 -7.85
N ARG A 163 5.35 1.97 -7.61
CA ARG A 163 4.23 2.68 -8.24
C ARG A 163 4.53 3.08 -9.69
N GLU A 164 5.71 3.63 -9.92
CA GLU A 164 6.05 4.28 -11.19
C GLU A 164 6.68 3.31 -12.19
N GLY A 165 7.38 2.30 -11.68
CA GLY A 165 8.29 1.55 -12.51
C GLY A 165 9.35 2.47 -13.14
N ARG A 166 9.83 2.11 -14.31
CA ARG A 166 10.68 2.99 -15.14
C ARG A 166 10.40 2.76 -16.61
N GLU A 167 10.18 3.82 -17.38
CA GLU A 167 9.91 3.74 -18.82
C GLU A 167 8.76 2.77 -19.19
N GLY A 168 7.71 2.75 -18.33
CA GLY A 168 6.56 1.86 -18.53
C GLY A 168 6.79 0.40 -18.12
N HIS A 169 7.96 0.04 -17.60
CA HIS A 169 8.27 -1.32 -17.14
C HIS A 169 8.28 -1.41 -15.61
N PRO A 170 7.67 -2.45 -15.03
CA PRO A 170 7.74 -2.67 -13.59
C PRO A 170 9.15 -3.06 -13.15
N ILE A 171 9.60 -2.51 -12.03
CA ILE A 171 10.93 -2.76 -11.47
C ILE A 171 10.79 -3.54 -10.17
N GLY A 172 11.53 -4.65 -10.08
CA GLY A 172 11.76 -5.36 -8.83
C GLY A 172 13.16 -5.08 -8.30
N THR A 173 13.28 -4.57 -7.10
CA THR A 173 14.57 -4.24 -6.48
C THR A 173 14.61 -4.59 -5.01
N MET A 174 15.77 -4.44 -4.38
CA MET A 174 15.97 -4.65 -2.96
C MET A 174 16.96 -3.65 -2.39
N PHE A 175 16.57 -3.02 -1.30
CA PHE A 175 17.44 -2.17 -0.48
C PHE A 175 17.78 -2.89 0.82
N VAL A 176 19.04 -2.78 1.27
CA VAL A 176 19.47 -3.29 2.58
C VAL A 176 20.10 -2.14 3.36
N VAL A 177 19.51 -1.80 4.50
CA VAL A 177 19.81 -0.58 5.25
C VAL A 177 20.41 -0.91 6.61
N GLY A 178 21.54 -0.32 6.93
CA GLY A 178 22.26 -0.55 8.19
C GLY A 178 23.12 -1.79 8.17
N ASP A 179 23.80 -2.04 9.29
CA ASP A 179 24.79 -3.13 9.51
C ASP A 179 25.72 -3.39 8.30
N THR A 180 26.11 -2.32 7.63
CA THR A 180 26.77 -2.31 6.32
C THR A 180 27.97 -3.26 6.27
N ARG A 181 28.77 -3.32 7.35
CA ARG A 181 29.96 -4.17 7.39
C ARG A 181 29.60 -5.65 7.24
N LYS A 182 28.59 -6.13 7.98
CA LYS A 182 28.16 -7.53 7.91
C LYS A 182 27.45 -7.81 6.59
N VAL A 183 26.60 -6.89 6.12
CA VAL A 183 25.90 -7.02 4.83
C VAL A 183 26.92 -7.14 3.69
N MET A 184 27.95 -6.31 3.67
CA MET A 184 29.01 -6.38 2.66
C MET A 184 29.77 -7.71 2.71
N GLY A 185 29.99 -8.29 3.90
CA GLY A 185 30.61 -9.60 4.08
C GLY A 185 29.72 -10.78 3.65
N LEU A 186 28.41 -10.62 3.69
CA LEU A 186 27.40 -11.60 3.26
C LEU A 186 26.84 -11.35 1.86
N SER A 187 27.55 -10.58 1.06
CA SER A 187 27.16 -10.28 -0.32
C SER A 187 28.35 -10.16 -1.24
N ARG A 188 28.16 -10.44 -2.52
CA ARG A 188 29.18 -10.32 -3.56
C ARG A 188 28.77 -9.35 -4.67
N PRO A 189 29.71 -8.62 -5.30
CA PRO A 189 29.41 -7.81 -6.47
C PRO A 189 29.02 -8.70 -7.65
N MET A 190 27.95 -8.32 -8.33
CA MET A 190 27.53 -8.92 -9.61
C MET A 190 28.00 -8.08 -10.79
N ASN A 191 28.18 -6.78 -10.55
CA ASN A 191 28.57 -5.80 -11.56
C ASN A 191 29.40 -4.68 -10.91
N PHE A 192 29.84 -3.67 -11.68
CA PHE A 192 30.49 -2.49 -11.15
C PHE A 192 29.60 -1.79 -10.14
N ASN A 193 30.24 -1.24 -9.10
CA ASN A 193 29.54 -0.42 -8.14
C ASN A 193 29.34 1.00 -8.70
N PRO A 194 28.11 1.41 -9.04
CA PRO A 194 27.84 2.72 -9.61
C PRO A 194 28.10 3.88 -8.63
N PHE A 195 28.18 3.60 -7.33
CA PHE A 195 28.43 4.63 -6.29
C PHE A 195 29.91 4.87 -6.02
N ARG A 196 30.80 4.16 -6.69
CA ARG A 196 32.24 4.29 -6.43
C ARG A 196 32.79 5.61 -6.94
N GLY A 197 33.47 6.37 -6.06
CA GLY A 197 34.14 7.62 -6.39
C GLY A 197 33.28 8.88 -6.14
N TYR A 198 32.03 8.74 -5.81
CA TYR A 198 31.15 9.86 -5.45
C TYR A 198 31.26 10.21 -3.96
N SER A 199 31.05 11.48 -3.62
CA SER A 199 30.98 11.95 -2.22
C SER A 199 29.76 11.39 -1.50
N ASP A 200 29.71 11.49 -0.18
CA ASP A 200 28.56 11.00 0.60
C ASP A 200 27.28 11.78 0.26
N GLU A 201 27.38 13.08 -0.01
CA GLU A 201 26.26 13.95 -0.39
C GLU A 201 25.64 13.56 -1.74
N GLU A 202 26.48 13.12 -2.69
CA GLU A 202 26.04 12.66 -4.02
C GLU A 202 25.40 11.28 -4.01
N ARG A 203 25.36 10.62 -2.86
CA ARG A 203 24.80 9.27 -2.66
C ARG A 203 23.77 9.20 -1.53
N ASP A 204 23.36 10.33 -0.98
CA ASP A 204 22.38 10.39 0.11
C ASP A 204 20.97 10.20 -0.44
N VAL A 205 20.30 9.11 -0.04
CA VAL A 205 18.94 8.78 -0.48
C VAL A 205 17.87 9.75 -0.02
N ARG A 206 18.19 10.66 0.90
CA ARG A 206 17.29 11.74 1.33
C ARG A 206 17.25 12.89 0.33
N ASN A 207 18.25 13.01 -0.53
CA ASN A 207 18.30 14.00 -1.59
C ASN A 207 17.44 13.53 -2.79
N LEU A 208 16.47 14.33 -3.20
CA LEU A 208 15.54 14.01 -4.29
C LEU A 208 16.26 13.76 -5.63
N ALA A 209 17.31 14.53 -5.95
CA ALA A 209 18.08 14.33 -7.18
C ALA A 209 18.82 12.98 -7.17
N VAL A 210 19.33 12.54 -6.01
CA VAL A 210 19.98 11.24 -5.84
C VAL A 210 18.95 10.13 -5.93
N ARG A 211 17.73 10.31 -5.43
CA ARG A 211 16.65 9.31 -5.54
C ARG A 211 16.32 8.99 -6.99
N GLU A 212 16.23 10.00 -7.86
CA GLU A 212 15.99 9.78 -9.30
C GLU A 212 17.08 8.93 -9.95
N GLN A 213 18.36 9.19 -9.60
CA GLN A 213 19.47 8.37 -10.09
C GLN A 213 19.41 6.94 -9.54
N ILE A 214 19.03 6.75 -8.28
CA ILE A 214 18.87 5.42 -7.68
C ILE A 214 17.73 4.64 -8.35
N LYS A 215 16.66 5.28 -8.80
CA LYS A 215 15.60 4.63 -9.58
C LYS A 215 16.13 4.00 -10.87
N ASP A 216 17.10 4.65 -11.54
CA ASP A 216 17.77 4.07 -12.72
C ASP A 216 18.70 2.90 -12.35
N ILE A 217 19.44 3.03 -11.24
CA ILE A 217 20.29 1.96 -10.71
C ILE A 217 19.45 0.74 -10.28
N ALA A 218 18.24 0.97 -9.78
CA ALA A 218 17.33 -0.09 -9.34
C ALA A 218 16.84 -1.03 -10.46
N LYS A 219 17.05 -0.66 -11.74
CA LYS A 219 16.83 -1.55 -12.90
C LYS A 219 17.87 -2.69 -12.97
N LEU A 220 19.03 -2.48 -12.37
CA LEU A 220 20.11 -3.47 -12.37
C LEU A 220 19.81 -4.57 -11.35
N GLU A 221 20.29 -5.78 -11.66
CA GLU A 221 20.14 -6.90 -10.73
C GLU A 221 20.98 -6.73 -9.46
N GLY A 222 20.47 -7.27 -8.35
CA GLY A 222 21.13 -7.26 -7.05
C GLY A 222 20.57 -6.23 -6.08
N ALA A 223 21.11 -6.23 -4.88
CA ALA A 223 20.72 -5.34 -3.81
C ALA A 223 21.48 -4.03 -3.86
N ILE A 224 20.81 -2.95 -3.41
CA ILE A 224 21.40 -1.66 -3.12
C ILE A 224 21.63 -1.59 -1.61
N ILE A 225 22.88 -1.37 -1.21
CA ILE A 225 23.29 -1.32 0.20
C ILE A 225 23.39 0.14 0.63
N ILE A 226 22.67 0.47 1.70
CA ILE A 226 22.58 1.82 2.24
C ILE A 226 23.08 1.81 3.69
N ARG A 227 23.93 2.75 4.02
CA ARG A 227 24.39 3.00 5.38
C ARG A 227 23.23 3.50 6.26
N ARG A 228 23.35 3.35 7.58
CA ARG A 228 22.33 3.82 8.53
C ARG A 228 22.02 5.33 8.44
N ASP A 229 22.98 6.11 7.97
CA ASP A 229 22.86 7.56 7.77
C ASP A 229 22.29 7.98 6.41
N GLY A 230 21.84 7.02 5.59
CA GLY A 230 21.17 7.27 4.31
C GLY A 230 22.09 7.24 3.10
N VAL A 231 23.41 7.05 3.26
CA VAL A 231 24.36 7.03 2.15
C VAL A 231 24.38 5.66 1.46
N ALA A 232 24.09 5.61 0.16
CA ALA A 232 24.22 4.43 -0.67
C ALA A 232 25.71 4.11 -0.89
N VAL A 233 26.14 2.89 -0.51
CA VAL A 233 27.57 2.51 -0.56
C VAL A 233 27.88 1.50 -1.66
N ALA A 234 26.91 0.68 -2.03
CA ALA A 234 27.08 -0.31 -3.09
C ALA A 234 25.72 -0.64 -3.73
N ALA A 235 25.76 -0.97 -5.02
CA ALA A 235 24.65 -1.60 -5.73
C ALA A 235 25.12 -2.86 -6.45
N CYS A 236 24.19 -3.52 -7.15
CA CYS A 236 24.46 -4.76 -7.85
C CYS A 236 25.07 -5.83 -6.95
N ARG A 237 24.59 -5.96 -5.73
CA ARG A 237 25.08 -6.92 -4.74
C ARG A 237 24.20 -8.16 -4.69
N ARG A 238 24.79 -9.34 -4.94
CA ARG A 238 24.14 -10.62 -4.69
C ARG A 238 24.26 -10.96 -3.22
N ILE A 239 23.14 -11.18 -2.56
CA ILE A 239 23.10 -11.61 -1.16
C ILE A 239 23.40 -13.11 -1.10
N GLU A 240 24.34 -13.51 -0.24
CA GLU A 240 24.76 -14.88 0.00
C GLU A 240 24.45 -15.38 1.42
N ALA A 241 23.61 -14.63 2.13
CA ALA A 241 23.15 -15.07 3.45
C ALA A 241 22.37 -16.38 3.32
N SER A 242 22.80 -17.40 4.03
CA SER A 242 22.12 -18.71 4.09
C SER A 242 20.98 -18.63 5.09
N TYR A 243 19.83 -19.15 4.71
CA TYR A 243 18.72 -19.30 5.60
C TYR A 243 18.16 -20.73 5.54
N SER A 244 18.46 -21.53 6.56
CA SER A 244 17.86 -22.85 6.77
C SER A 244 16.71 -22.70 7.78
N GLY A 245 15.47 -22.90 7.34
CA GLY A 245 14.32 -22.91 8.25
C GLY A 245 13.12 -22.05 7.85
N PHE A 246 13.07 -21.52 6.63
CA PHE A 246 11.89 -20.82 6.13
C PHE A 246 11.07 -21.70 5.19
N THR A 247 9.79 -21.84 5.53
CA THR A 247 8.76 -22.14 4.53
C THR A 247 8.34 -20.77 3.98
N LEU A 248 8.97 -20.34 2.89
CA LEU A 248 8.45 -19.19 2.14
C LEU A 248 7.02 -19.53 1.71
N SER A 249 6.07 -18.69 2.06
CA SER A 249 4.73 -18.79 1.49
C SER A 249 4.84 -18.84 -0.04
N MET A 250 4.13 -19.77 -0.66
CA MET A 250 4.11 -19.94 -2.12
C MET A 250 3.81 -18.59 -2.78
N GLY A 251 4.69 -18.13 -3.70
CA GLY A 251 4.57 -16.86 -4.41
C GLY A 251 5.63 -15.81 -4.08
N LEU A 252 6.49 -16.01 -3.09
CA LEU A 252 7.60 -15.09 -2.81
C LEU A 252 8.83 -15.47 -3.63
N GLY A 253 9.29 -14.57 -4.50
CA GLY A 253 10.46 -14.76 -5.36
C GLY A 253 11.80 -14.68 -4.61
N THR A 254 12.90 -14.92 -5.34
CA THR A 254 14.28 -14.99 -4.81
C THR A 254 14.71 -13.74 -4.03
N ARG A 255 14.23 -12.53 -4.42
CA ARG A 255 14.53 -11.27 -3.70
C ARG A 255 13.96 -11.27 -2.29
N HIS A 256 12.76 -11.78 -2.10
CA HIS A 256 12.12 -11.88 -0.78
C HIS A 256 12.86 -12.88 0.12
N ALA A 257 13.28 -14.00 -0.45
CA ALA A 257 14.11 -14.97 0.25
C ALA A 257 15.44 -14.36 0.72
N SER A 258 16.10 -13.63 -0.18
CA SER A 258 17.35 -12.92 0.12
C SER A 258 17.16 -11.83 1.19
N ALA A 259 16.05 -11.08 1.15
CA ALA A 259 15.73 -10.06 2.14
C ALA A 259 15.47 -10.66 3.53
N ALA A 260 14.71 -11.75 3.60
CA ALA A 260 14.49 -12.47 4.83
C ALA A 260 15.81 -13.02 5.39
N ALA A 261 16.64 -13.66 4.55
CA ALA A 261 17.92 -14.23 4.95
C ALA A 261 18.89 -13.16 5.49
N ILE A 262 19.06 -12.05 4.78
CA ILE A 262 20.00 -11.00 5.21
C ILE A 262 19.51 -10.27 6.47
N SER A 263 18.23 -10.00 6.59
CA SER A 263 17.67 -9.37 7.79
C SER A 263 17.71 -10.28 9.01
N LYS A 264 17.69 -11.62 8.82
CA LYS A 264 17.88 -12.59 9.91
C LYS A 264 19.34 -12.70 10.34
N SER A 265 20.26 -12.67 9.37
CA SER A 265 21.69 -12.89 9.60
C SER A 265 22.40 -11.62 10.10
N THR A 266 21.77 -10.46 10.00
CA THR A 266 22.34 -9.15 10.36
C THR A 266 21.34 -8.31 11.15
N LYS A 267 21.77 -7.13 11.61
CA LYS A 267 20.88 -6.12 12.19
C LYS A 267 20.33 -5.13 11.14
N ALA A 268 20.50 -5.44 9.86
CA ALA A 268 20.01 -4.62 8.77
C ALA A 268 18.50 -4.80 8.58
N ILE A 269 17.86 -3.75 8.10
CA ILE A 269 16.51 -3.79 7.57
C ILE A 269 16.60 -4.02 6.05
N ALA A 270 15.82 -4.95 5.52
CA ALA A 270 15.74 -5.16 4.08
C ALA A 270 14.37 -4.70 3.55
N VAL A 271 14.36 -3.98 2.44
CA VAL A 271 13.15 -3.47 1.78
C VAL A 271 13.13 -4.01 0.36
N THR A 272 12.09 -4.72 -0.01
CA THR A 272 11.92 -5.27 -1.36
C THR A 272 10.79 -4.59 -2.11
N VAL A 273 10.95 -4.46 -3.42
CA VAL A 273 9.91 -4.09 -4.37
C VAL A 273 9.61 -5.29 -5.25
N SER A 274 8.36 -5.71 -5.29
CA SER A 274 7.91 -6.79 -6.16
C SER A 274 7.83 -6.31 -7.61
N GLN A 275 8.44 -7.04 -8.52
CA GLN A 275 8.39 -6.68 -9.94
C GLN A 275 6.99 -6.86 -10.55
N SER A 276 6.22 -7.84 -10.08
CA SER A 276 4.90 -8.16 -10.64
C SER A 276 3.78 -7.25 -10.12
N SER A 277 3.86 -6.85 -8.84
CA SER A 277 2.78 -6.09 -8.18
C SER A 277 3.19 -4.69 -7.74
N GLY A 278 4.49 -4.36 -7.76
CA GLY A 278 5.01 -3.12 -7.17
C GLY A 278 4.99 -3.09 -5.64
N THR A 279 4.47 -4.13 -5.01
CA THR A 279 4.34 -4.23 -3.56
C THR A 279 5.68 -4.08 -2.85
N VAL A 280 5.72 -3.24 -1.83
CA VAL A 280 6.90 -3.03 -1.00
C VAL A 280 6.75 -3.85 0.30
N ARG A 281 7.80 -4.58 0.66
CA ARG A 281 7.86 -5.31 1.93
C ARG A 281 9.11 -4.95 2.70
N VAL A 282 8.94 -4.70 3.99
CA VAL A 282 10.03 -4.40 4.93
C VAL A 282 10.28 -5.62 5.80
N PHE A 283 11.52 -6.08 5.82
CA PHE A 283 11.95 -7.27 6.56
C PHE A 283 12.86 -6.90 7.71
N GLN A 284 12.62 -7.50 8.87
CA GLN A 284 13.48 -7.48 10.05
C GLN A 284 13.50 -8.85 10.68
N ASN A 285 14.65 -9.29 11.15
CA ASN A 285 14.84 -10.60 11.82
C ASN A 285 14.32 -11.80 11.00
N GLY A 286 14.25 -11.66 9.68
CA GLY A 286 13.75 -12.70 8.78
C GLY A 286 12.24 -12.67 8.55
N GLU A 287 11.50 -11.75 9.15
CA GLU A 287 10.04 -11.64 9.07
C GLU A 287 9.62 -10.39 8.32
N VAL A 288 8.45 -10.43 7.69
CA VAL A 288 7.84 -9.26 7.06
C VAL A 288 7.18 -8.44 8.16
N MET A 289 7.71 -7.25 8.42
CA MET A 289 7.21 -6.33 9.43
C MET A 289 6.21 -5.34 8.85
N LEU A 290 6.33 -5.02 7.57
CA LEU A 290 5.47 -4.06 6.89
C LEU A 290 5.25 -4.49 5.44
N HIS A 291 4.01 -4.35 4.99
CA HIS A 291 3.57 -4.62 3.63
C HIS A 291 2.86 -3.36 3.10
N ILE A 292 3.38 -2.77 2.04
CA ILE A 292 2.84 -1.58 1.41
C ILE A 292 2.50 -1.91 -0.03
N GLU A 293 1.24 -1.76 -0.40
CA GLU A 293 0.82 -1.85 -1.78
C GLU A 293 0.88 -0.45 -2.40
N PRO A 294 1.72 -0.22 -3.40
CA PRO A 294 1.74 1.04 -4.08
C PRO A 294 0.43 1.20 -4.86
N PHE A 295 -0.20 2.38 -4.74
CA PHE A 295 -1.35 2.70 -5.58
C PHE A 295 -0.90 2.65 -7.04
N ALA A 296 -1.36 1.63 -7.77
CA ALA A 296 -1.17 1.59 -9.21
C ALA A 296 -1.86 2.82 -9.80
N ARG A 297 -1.15 3.61 -10.62
CA ARG A 297 -1.85 4.49 -11.54
C ARG A 297 -2.76 3.59 -12.38
N PRO A 298 -4.05 3.97 -12.59
CA PRO A 298 -4.88 3.20 -13.48
C PRO A 298 -4.17 3.11 -14.82
N MET A 299 -3.81 1.89 -15.22
CA MET A 299 -3.39 1.64 -16.58
C MET A 299 -4.64 1.75 -17.42
N THR A 300 -4.81 2.88 -18.09
CA THR A 300 -5.80 3.02 -19.14
C THR A 300 -5.40 2.05 -20.26
N TRP A 301 -6.03 0.89 -20.27
CA TRP A 301 -6.05 0.02 -21.43
C TRP A 301 -6.95 0.68 -22.47
N GLY A 302 -6.47 1.77 -23.09
CA GLY A 302 -7.03 2.23 -24.33
C GLY A 302 -6.75 1.16 -25.36
N LYS A 303 -7.77 0.47 -25.85
CA LYS A 303 -7.68 -0.27 -27.10
C LYS A 303 -7.33 0.76 -28.18
N PHE A 304 -6.08 0.90 -28.52
CA PHE A 304 -5.68 1.51 -29.77
C PHE A 304 -6.19 0.59 -30.89
N ARG A 305 -7.38 0.89 -31.43
CA ARG A 305 -7.72 0.47 -32.78
C ARG A 305 -6.84 1.29 -33.70
N MET A 306 -5.81 0.71 -34.25
CA MET A 306 -5.26 1.18 -35.51
C MET A 306 -6.32 0.86 -36.57
N ASP A 307 -7.12 1.83 -36.91
CA ASP A 307 -7.92 1.76 -38.11
C ASP A 307 -6.94 1.70 -39.29
N ALA A 308 -6.92 0.54 -39.92
CA ALA A 308 -6.17 0.36 -41.16
C ALA A 308 -6.63 1.43 -42.17
N LEU A 309 -5.68 2.20 -42.67
CA LEU A 309 -5.89 3.04 -43.81
C LEU A 309 -6.24 2.13 -44.99
N GLU A 310 -7.51 1.99 -45.31
CA GLU A 310 -7.94 1.41 -46.57
C GLU A 310 -7.46 2.30 -47.70
N ASP A 311 -6.56 1.76 -48.47
CA ASP A 311 -6.15 2.26 -49.78
C ASP A 311 -7.38 2.44 -50.67
N LYS A 312 -7.80 3.65 -50.91
CA LYS A 312 -8.62 3.99 -52.06
C LYS A 312 -7.74 4.07 -53.28
N LYS A 313 -7.60 2.93 -53.96
CA LYS A 313 -7.31 2.89 -55.38
C LYS A 313 -8.62 2.71 -56.13
N SER A 314 -9.03 3.69 -56.83
CA SER A 314 -9.57 3.72 -58.19
C SER A 314 -10.07 5.09 -58.52
#